data_b286f754819814fe05d9b2249b4d5ae1
#
_entry.id   b286f754819814fe05d9b2249b4d5ae1
#
_cell.length_a   1.000
_cell.length_b   1.000
_cell.length_c   1.000
_cell.angle_alpha   90.00
_cell.angle_beta   90.00
_cell.angle_gamma   90.00
#
_symmetry.space_group_name_H-M   'P 1'
#
loop_
_entity.id
_entity.type
_entity.pdbx_description
1 polymer ?
#
loop_
_entity_poly.entity_id
_entity_poly.type
_entity_poly.pdbx_seq_one_letter_code
_entity_poly.pdbx_strand_id
1 'polypeptide(L)'
;MKLRYFIPALFALFALVLTSCNDDDAPTMFDEIQVSSSNVFLPEDGGSTSIAVKATHDWAIDASEMPEWLTASPMTGPAGQTAVTFTADASNGVRTAVIHIECDGKRQTINIQQGQASVTEATCAEVIEGPESKTYRVTGTVSSIVNTTYGNWYLTDETGTIYIYGTLDAKGNEKNFLSLGI
;
A
#
# COMPACT_ATOMS: atom_id res chain seq x y z
N MET A 1 32.21 57.76 -42.50
CA MET A 1 33.40 56.96 -42.28
C MET A 1 32.98 55.69 -41.57
N LYS A 2 33.41 54.55 -42.07
CA LYS A 2 32.90 53.19 -41.84
C LYS A 2 33.08 52.74 -40.40
N LEU A 3 32.06 52.24 -39.74
CA LEU A 3 32.20 51.35 -38.59
C LEU A 3 31.41 50.08 -38.90
N ARG A 4 32.13 49.12 -39.43
CA ARG A 4 31.68 47.74 -39.71
C ARG A 4 32.41 46.81 -38.74
N TYR A 5 31.66 45.81 -38.27
CA TYR A 5 32.13 44.55 -37.66
C TYR A 5 32.64 44.62 -36.23
N PHE A 6 31.75 44.28 -35.29
CA PHE A 6 32.11 43.51 -34.11
C PHE A 6 30.85 42.96 -33.41
N ILE A 7 30.06 42.10 -34.09
CA ILE A 7 29.09 41.26 -33.42
C ILE A 7 29.06 39.94 -34.18
N PRO A 8 30.02 39.03 -33.96
CA PRO A 8 29.64 37.63 -33.91
C PRO A 8 30.55 36.80 -32.97
N ALA A 9 30.92 37.30 -31.80
CA ALA A 9 31.74 36.52 -30.88
C ALA A 9 31.12 36.29 -29.50
N LEU A 10 29.85 36.68 -29.31
CA LEU A 10 29.15 36.51 -28.02
C LEU A 10 28.02 35.50 -28.07
N PHE A 11 27.86 34.73 -29.15
CA PHE A 11 26.82 33.71 -29.26
C PHE A 11 27.34 32.26 -29.19
N ALA A 12 28.63 32.07 -28.95
CA ALA A 12 29.27 30.75 -28.94
C ALA A 12 29.59 30.22 -27.51
N LEU A 13 29.17 30.88 -26.44
CA LEU A 13 29.49 30.46 -25.07
C LEU A 13 28.27 30.17 -24.18
N PHE A 14 27.11 29.94 -24.77
CA PHE A 14 25.91 29.56 -23.98
C PHE A 14 25.33 28.17 -24.30
N ALA A 15 26.14 27.34 -24.94
CA ALA A 15 25.68 25.98 -25.37
C ALA A 15 26.41 24.83 -24.64
N LEU A 16 26.80 25.01 -23.37
CA LEU A 16 27.55 23.96 -22.65
C LEU A 16 27.20 23.87 -21.14
N VAL A 17 25.92 23.99 -20.78
CA VAL A 17 25.47 23.54 -19.46
C VAL A 17 24.08 22.89 -19.57
N LEU A 18 23.95 21.90 -20.43
CA LEU A 18 22.92 20.87 -20.33
C LEU A 18 23.64 19.53 -20.18
N THR A 19 24.50 19.46 -19.18
CA THR A 19 24.98 18.16 -18.73
C THR A 19 24.14 17.75 -17.56
N SER A 20 23.29 16.79 -17.85
CA SER A 20 23.10 15.59 -17.06
C SER A 20 22.55 15.82 -15.64
N CYS A 21 21.23 15.91 -15.53
CA CYS A 21 20.65 15.13 -14.47
C CYS A 21 20.92 13.66 -14.85
N ASN A 22 21.86 13.03 -14.18
CA ASN A 22 21.85 11.59 -14.05
C ASN A 22 20.61 11.27 -13.23
N ASP A 23 19.56 10.80 -13.89
CA ASP A 23 18.42 10.16 -13.26
C ASP A 23 18.81 8.74 -12.77
N ASP A 24 19.88 8.67 -11.96
CA ASP A 24 20.24 7.41 -11.30
C ASP A 24 19.38 7.15 -10.03
N ASP A 25 18.48 8.09 -9.69
CA ASP A 25 17.51 7.95 -8.59
C ASP A 25 16.05 7.81 -9.07
N ALA A 26 15.81 7.49 -10.32
CA ALA A 26 14.47 7.02 -10.72
C ALA A 26 14.19 5.74 -9.94
N PRO A 27 13.03 5.63 -9.23
CA PRO A 27 12.68 4.39 -8.58
C PRO A 27 12.72 3.31 -9.65
N THR A 28 13.61 2.34 -9.48
CA THR A 28 13.72 1.18 -10.36
C THR A 28 12.40 0.41 -10.23
N MET A 29 11.45 0.75 -11.07
CA MET A 29 10.36 -0.17 -11.36
C MET A 29 11.02 -1.37 -12.02
N PHE A 30 10.83 -2.54 -11.44
CA PHE A 30 11.32 -3.77 -12.07
C PHE A 30 10.68 -3.87 -13.45
N ASP A 31 11.45 -3.58 -14.50
CA ASP A 31 10.95 -3.70 -15.86
C ASP A 31 10.68 -5.17 -16.23
N GLU A 32 11.34 -6.10 -15.52
CA GLU A 32 11.26 -7.54 -15.76
C GLU A 32 9.92 -8.12 -15.32
N ILE A 33 9.31 -7.58 -14.24
CA ILE A 33 8.02 -8.04 -13.74
C ILE A 33 7.21 -6.91 -13.13
N GLN A 34 5.98 -6.78 -13.57
CA GLN A 34 4.99 -5.81 -13.09
C GLN A 34 3.68 -6.53 -12.76
N VAL A 35 2.98 -6.07 -11.74
CA VAL A 35 1.67 -6.59 -11.35
C VAL A 35 0.64 -5.47 -11.29
N SER A 36 -0.61 -5.78 -11.61
CA SER A 36 -1.69 -4.80 -11.52
C SER A 36 -2.03 -4.40 -10.07
N SER A 37 -1.71 -5.26 -9.11
CA SER A 37 -1.81 -5.01 -7.68
C SER A 37 -0.84 -5.91 -6.93
N SER A 38 -0.15 -5.35 -5.94
CA SER A 38 0.67 -6.10 -4.97
C SER A 38 -0.11 -6.48 -3.70
N ASN A 39 -1.39 -6.08 -3.61
CA ASN A 39 -2.28 -6.45 -2.52
C ASN A 39 -3.51 -7.15 -3.10
N VAL A 40 -3.78 -8.36 -2.64
CA VAL A 40 -4.89 -9.21 -3.06
C VAL A 40 -5.80 -9.44 -1.86
N PHE A 41 -7.07 -9.09 -2.02
CA PHE A 41 -8.10 -9.32 -1.01
C PHE A 41 -9.04 -10.43 -1.47
N LEU A 42 -9.26 -11.39 -0.59
CA LEU A 42 -10.18 -12.52 -0.78
C LEU A 42 -11.33 -12.43 0.23
N PRO A 43 -12.58 -12.78 -0.16
CA PRO A 43 -13.71 -12.79 0.76
C PRO A 43 -13.52 -13.77 1.92
N GLU A 44 -14.10 -13.46 3.07
CA GLU A 44 -14.07 -14.35 4.25
C GLU A 44 -14.80 -15.67 4.00
N ASP A 45 -15.90 -15.61 3.28
CA ASP A 45 -16.72 -16.78 2.89
C ASP A 45 -16.13 -17.59 1.72
N GLY A 46 -14.90 -17.28 1.33
CA GLY A 46 -14.21 -17.93 0.22
C GLY A 46 -14.45 -17.24 -1.12
N GLY A 47 -13.61 -17.58 -2.10
CA GLY A 47 -13.71 -17.01 -3.44
C GLY A 47 -12.37 -16.78 -4.09
N SER A 48 -12.40 -16.00 -5.16
CA SER A 48 -11.23 -15.78 -6.00
C SER A 48 -11.05 -14.30 -6.36
N THR A 49 -9.79 -13.89 -6.48
CA THR A 49 -9.38 -12.57 -6.99
C THR A 49 -8.24 -12.74 -7.99
N SER A 50 -8.27 -12.00 -9.09
CA SER A 50 -7.25 -12.09 -10.13
C SER A 50 -6.44 -10.80 -10.21
N ILE A 51 -5.14 -10.94 -10.49
CA ILE A 51 -4.25 -9.85 -10.85
C ILE A 51 -3.65 -10.12 -12.24
N ALA A 52 -3.27 -9.05 -12.94
CA ALA A 52 -2.47 -9.18 -14.15
C ALA A 52 -0.98 -9.17 -13.78
N VAL A 53 -0.26 -10.14 -14.28
CA VAL A 53 1.21 -10.22 -14.24
C VAL A 53 1.72 -9.92 -15.65
N LYS A 54 2.61 -8.94 -15.77
CA LYS A 54 3.32 -8.62 -17.01
C LYS A 54 4.80 -8.87 -16.79
N ALA A 55 5.39 -9.78 -17.56
CA ALA A 55 6.78 -10.19 -17.41
C ALA A 55 7.52 -10.14 -18.76
N THR A 56 8.81 -9.88 -18.72
CA THR A 56 9.69 -9.86 -19.93
C THR A 56 10.28 -11.23 -20.25
N HIS A 57 10.28 -12.14 -19.27
CA HIS A 57 10.77 -13.53 -19.37
C HIS A 57 9.75 -14.48 -18.72
N ASP A 58 10.06 -15.77 -18.74
CA ASP A 58 9.27 -16.76 -18.01
C ASP A 58 9.27 -16.44 -16.52
N TRP A 59 8.14 -16.60 -15.86
CA TRP A 59 7.95 -16.30 -14.45
C TRP A 59 7.32 -17.48 -13.70
N ALA A 60 7.55 -17.50 -12.39
CA ALA A 60 6.99 -18.51 -11.49
C ALA A 60 6.61 -17.93 -10.13
N ILE A 61 5.56 -18.48 -9.53
CA ILE A 61 5.23 -18.23 -8.11
C ILE A 61 6.03 -19.21 -7.27
N ASP A 62 6.63 -18.72 -6.18
CA ASP A 62 7.33 -19.58 -5.24
C ASP A 62 6.33 -20.45 -4.47
N ALA A 63 6.23 -21.72 -4.86
CA ALA A 63 5.28 -22.66 -4.28
C ALA A 63 5.56 -22.95 -2.79
N SER A 64 6.80 -22.75 -2.32
CA SER A 64 7.18 -22.98 -0.93
C SER A 64 6.58 -21.96 0.05
N GLU A 65 6.16 -20.82 -0.47
CA GLU A 65 5.54 -19.72 0.30
C GLU A 65 4.00 -19.82 0.32
N MET A 66 3.42 -20.74 -0.45
CA MET A 66 1.97 -20.91 -0.52
C MET A 66 1.45 -21.65 0.70
N PRO A 67 0.61 -21.02 1.55
CA PRO A 67 -0.06 -21.73 2.63
C PRO A 67 -1.12 -22.69 2.08
N GLU A 68 -1.43 -23.74 2.83
CA GLU A 68 -2.40 -24.79 2.42
C GLU A 68 -3.80 -24.23 2.06
N TRP A 69 -4.17 -23.10 2.62
CA TRP A 69 -5.48 -22.48 2.39
C TRP A 69 -5.56 -21.63 1.13
N LEU A 70 -4.44 -21.36 0.45
CA LEU A 70 -4.37 -20.48 -0.70
C LEU A 70 -3.91 -21.27 -1.93
N THR A 71 -4.58 -21.07 -3.04
CA THR A 71 -4.15 -21.59 -4.34
C THR A 71 -3.99 -20.45 -5.33
N ALA A 72 -3.09 -20.62 -6.30
CA ALA A 72 -2.89 -19.69 -7.40
C ALA A 72 -2.87 -20.44 -8.73
N SER A 73 -3.45 -19.84 -9.77
CA SER A 73 -3.47 -20.43 -11.11
C SER A 73 -3.45 -19.33 -12.17
N PRO A 74 -2.54 -19.43 -13.16
CA PRO A 74 -1.41 -20.37 -13.24
C PRO A 74 -0.31 -20.04 -12.24
N MET A 75 0.52 -21.04 -11.87
CA MET A 75 1.69 -20.87 -11.01
C MET A 75 2.93 -20.41 -11.76
N THR A 76 2.93 -20.55 -13.10
CA THR A 76 4.02 -20.14 -13.99
C THR A 76 3.44 -19.59 -15.28
N GLY A 77 4.21 -18.80 -16.01
CA GLY A 77 3.82 -18.33 -17.33
C GLY A 77 5.00 -17.84 -18.15
N PRO A 78 4.80 -17.68 -19.47
CA PRO A 78 5.80 -17.12 -20.36
C PRO A 78 5.89 -15.61 -20.24
N ALA A 79 6.87 -15.02 -20.93
CA ALA A 79 6.91 -13.58 -21.17
C ALA A 79 5.58 -13.07 -21.76
N GLY A 80 5.19 -11.86 -21.36
CA GLY A 80 3.94 -11.23 -21.76
C GLY A 80 3.01 -10.98 -20.58
N GLN A 81 1.73 -10.81 -20.85
CA GLN A 81 0.72 -10.54 -19.83
C GLN A 81 -0.12 -11.79 -19.58
N THR A 82 -0.22 -12.18 -18.31
CA THR A 82 -1.01 -13.33 -17.84
C THR A 82 -1.87 -12.91 -16.65
N ALA A 83 -3.12 -13.37 -16.61
CA ALA A 83 -3.95 -13.22 -15.42
C ALA A 83 -3.66 -14.38 -14.46
N VAL A 84 -3.32 -14.05 -13.22
CA VAL A 84 -3.14 -15.01 -12.12
C VAL A 84 -4.31 -14.88 -11.18
N THR A 85 -5.00 -15.97 -10.91
CA THR A 85 -6.15 -16.04 -10.01
C THR A 85 -5.75 -16.71 -8.71
N PHE A 86 -5.93 -16.00 -7.61
CA PHE A 86 -5.80 -16.52 -6.25
C PHE A 86 -7.16 -16.97 -5.75
N THR A 87 -7.22 -18.13 -5.14
CA THR A 87 -8.46 -18.73 -4.62
C THR A 87 -8.23 -19.25 -3.20
N ALA A 88 -9.20 -19.04 -2.33
CA ALA A 88 -9.21 -19.58 -0.98
C ALA A 88 -10.61 -20.08 -0.59
N ASP A 89 -10.67 -21.13 0.23
CA ASP A 89 -11.89 -21.57 0.90
C ASP A 89 -12.28 -20.60 2.02
N ALA A 90 -13.51 -20.69 2.49
CA ALA A 90 -14.01 -19.88 3.60
C ALA A 90 -13.09 -19.98 4.84
N SER A 91 -12.98 -18.88 5.56
CA SER A 91 -12.22 -18.80 6.81
C SER A 91 -13.07 -18.26 7.95
N ASN A 92 -12.68 -18.56 9.19
CA ASN A 92 -13.29 -17.98 10.38
C ASN A 92 -12.41 -16.84 10.90
N GLY A 93 -12.29 -15.76 10.11
CA GLY A 93 -11.52 -14.58 10.47
C GLY A 93 -10.40 -14.25 9.47
N VAL A 94 -9.65 -13.23 9.81
CA VAL A 94 -8.57 -12.70 8.94
C VAL A 94 -7.37 -13.63 8.93
N ARG A 95 -6.87 -13.92 7.74
CA ARG A 95 -5.58 -14.58 7.53
C ARG A 95 -4.81 -13.90 6.41
N THR A 96 -3.50 -13.94 6.49
CA THR A 96 -2.61 -13.27 5.54
C THR A 96 -1.53 -14.21 5.06
N ALA A 97 -1.02 -13.95 3.86
CA ALA A 97 0.16 -14.58 3.32
C ALA A 97 0.98 -13.56 2.54
N VAL A 98 2.27 -13.78 2.47
CA VAL A 98 3.18 -13.04 1.59
C VAL A 98 3.81 -14.06 0.67
N ILE A 99 3.66 -13.85 -0.62
CA ILE A 99 4.22 -14.72 -1.66
C ILE A 99 5.04 -13.88 -2.63
N HIS A 100 5.90 -14.53 -3.37
CA HIS A 100 6.69 -13.87 -4.40
C HIS A 100 6.46 -14.49 -5.77
N ILE A 101 6.47 -13.63 -6.79
CA ILE A 101 6.53 -14.02 -8.20
C ILE A 101 7.94 -13.69 -8.68
N GLU A 102 8.64 -14.67 -9.21
CA GLU A 102 10.02 -14.53 -9.69
C GLU A 102 10.06 -14.47 -11.21
N CYS A 103 10.87 -13.56 -11.75
CA CYS A 103 11.13 -13.39 -13.17
C CYS A 103 12.56 -12.88 -13.33
N ASP A 104 13.41 -13.64 -14.03
CA ASP A 104 14.81 -13.29 -14.33
C ASP A 104 15.59 -12.78 -13.11
N GLY A 105 15.47 -13.50 -11.98
CA GLY A 105 16.15 -13.17 -10.71
C GLY A 105 15.57 -11.97 -9.95
N LYS A 106 14.47 -11.38 -10.41
CA LYS A 106 13.71 -10.36 -9.69
C LYS A 106 12.51 -10.98 -8.99
N ARG A 107 12.20 -10.50 -7.80
CA ARG A 107 11.08 -10.96 -6.96
C ARG A 107 10.07 -9.85 -6.77
N GLN A 108 8.84 -10.07 -7.19
CA GLN A 108 7.71 -9.19 -6.94
C GLN A 108 6.91 -9.73 -5.76
N THR A 109 6.81 -8.93 -4.70
CA THR A 109 6.03 -9.29 -3.51
C THR A 109 4.54 -9.10 -3.74
N ILE A 110 3.74 -10.09 -3.35
CA ILE A 110 2.27 -10.05 -3.33
C ILE A 110 1.81 -10.32 -1.91
N ASN A 111 1.09 -9.36 -1.33
CA ASN A 111 0.44 -9.48 -0.03
C ASN A 111 -0.97 -9.99 -0.22
N ILE A 112 -1.30 -11.12 0.35
CA ILE A 112 -2.63 -11.73 0.30
C ILE A 112 -3.30 -11.55 1.66
N GLN A 113 -4.53 -11.07 1.65
CA GLN A 113 -5.37 -11.02 2.84
C GLN A 113 -6.73 -11.65 2.51
N GLN A 114 -7.16 -12.58 3.32
CA GLN A 114 -8.52 -13.09 3.29
C GLN A 114 -9.30 -12.62 4.51
N GLY A 115 -10.54 -12.22 4.28
CA GLY A 115 -11.43 -11.64 5.29
C GLY A 115 -11.08 -10.18 5.61
N GLN A 116 -11.94 -9.55 6.33
CA GLN A 116 -11.71 -8.23 6.92
C GLN A 116 -11.64 -8.42 8.43
N ALA A 117 -10.81 -7.62 9.09
CA ALA A 117 -10.88 -7.55 10.54
C ALA A 117 -12.33 -7.21 10.91
N SER A 118 -12.99 -8.10 11.64
CA SER A 118 -14.34 -7.85 12.10
C SER A 118 -14.33 -6.60 12.98
N VAL A 119 -15.02 -5.56 12.55
CA VAL A 119 -15.22 -4.37 13.36
C VAL A 119 -16.35 -4.65 14.33
N THR A 120 -16.05 -4.62 15.61
CA THR A 120 -17.05 -4.81 16.68
C THR A 120 -17.56 -3.46 17.12
N GLU A 121 -18.87 -3.22 17.03
CA GLU A 121 -19.50 -2.06 17.67
C GLU A 121 -19.34 -2.20 19.17
N ALA A 122 -18.83 -1.16 19.82
CA ALA A 122 -18.55 -1.20 21.25
C ALA A 122 -18.67 0.18 21.90
N THR A 123 -18.93 0.18 23.19
CA THR A 123 -18.85 1.35 24.05
C THR A 123 -17.41 1.57 24.55
N CYS A 124 -17.14 2.75 25.13
CA CYS A 124 -15.83 3.04 25.71
C CYS A 124 -15.47 2.02 26.81
N ALA A 125 -16.41 1.61 27.65
CA ALA A 125 -16.17 0.61 28.70
C ALA A 125 -15.81 -0.76 28.11
N GLU A 126 -16.52 -1.21 27.07
CA GLU A 126 -16.25 -2.49 26.40
C GLU A 126 -14.89 -2.52 25.71
N VAL A 127 -14.42 -1.40 25.18
CA VAL A 127 -13.05 -1.29 24.61
C VAL A 127 -12.00 -1.42 25.68
N ILE A 128 -12.21 -0.80 26.87
CA ILE A 128 -11.27 -0.88 28.00
C ILE A 128 -11.15 -2.32 28.53
N GLU A 129 -12.26 -3.06 28.57
CA GLU A 129 -12.31 -4.45 29.07
C GLU A 129 -11.98 -5.48 27.99
N GLY A 130 -12.08 -5.11 26.73
CA GLY A 130 -11.94 -6.00 25.61
C GLY A 130 -10.51 -6.35 25.24
N PRO A 131 -10.30 -7.37 24.39
CA PRO A 131 -8.97 -7.73 23.95
C PRO A 131 -8.41 -6.71 22.95
N GLU A 132 -7.15 -6.32 23.13
CA GLU A 132 -6.40 -5.40 22.25
C GLU A 132 -6.28 -5.88 20.79
N SER A 133 -6.48 -7.19 20.56
CA SER A 133 -6.39 -7.78 19.22
C SER A 133 -7.60 -7.53 18.33
N LYS A 134 -8.66 -6.92 18.84
CA LYS A 134 -9.88 -6.62 18.07
C LYS A 134 -9.88 -5.20 17.54
N THR A 135 -10.59 -5.02 16.43
CA THR A 135 -10.92 -3.70 15.89
C THR A 135 -12.31 -3.31 16.36
N TYR A 136 -12.42 -2.16 16.99
CA TYR A 136 -13.67 -1.64 17.52
C TYR A 136 -14.13 -0.41 16.75
N ARG A 137 -15.45 -0.27 16.61
CA ARG A 137 -16.08 1.00 16.23
C ARG A 137 -16.77 1.58 17.46
N VAL A 138 -16.35 2.76 17.87
CA VAL A 138 -16.90 3.45 19.03
C VAL A 138 -17.48 4.79 18.58
N THR A 139 -18.66 5.12 19.11
CA THR A 139 -19.32 6.41 18.88
C THR A 139 -19.35 7.18 20.18
N GLY A 140 -18.97 8.45 20.17
CA GLY A 140 -18.93 9.29 21.36
C GLY A 140 -18.62 10.74 21.03
N THR A 141 -18.31 11.53 22.06
CA THR A 141 -17.93 12.93 21.94
C THR A 141 -16.44 13.09 22.21
N VAL A 142 -15.76 13.92 21.41
CA VAL A 142 -14.38 14.33 21.70
C VAL A 142 -14.40 15.24 22.93
N SER A 143 -13.92 14.74 24.06
CA SER A 143 -13.94 15.49 25.32
C SER A 143 -12.70 16.34 25.51
N SER A 144 -11.56 15.97 24.92
CA SER A 144 -10.32 16.76 25.00
C SER A 144 -9.38 16.38 23.87
N ILE A 145 -8.69 17.36 23.30
CA ILE A 145 -7.62 17.16 22.32
C ILE A 145 -6.29 17.35 23.02
N VAL A 146 -5.41 16.34 22.96
CA VAL A 146 -4.11 16.33 23.63
C VAL A 146 -2.99 16.76 22.69
N ASN A 147 -3.01 16.29 21.47
CA ASN A 147 -1.96 16.58 20.49
C ASN A 147 -2.54 16.63 19.08
N THR A 148 -2.53 17.81 18.47
CA THR A 148 -3.08 18.04 17.13
C THR A 148 -2.16 17.56 16.01
N THR A 149 -0.86 17.39 16.27
CA THR A 149 0.10 16.92 15.26
C THR A 149 -0.05 15.43 14.99
N TYR A 150 -0.25 14.64 16.06
CA TYR A 150 -0.37 13.19 15.99
C TYR A 150 -1.81 12.69 16.09
N GLY A 151 -2.78 13.62 16.26
CA GLY A 151 -4.19 13.27 16.38
C GLY A 151 -4.48 12.46 17.65
N ASN A 152 -3.95 12.90 18.80
CA ASN A 152 -4.21 12.27 20.08
C ASN A 152 -5.30 13.03 20.85
N TRP A 153 -6.31 12.31 21.30
CA TRP A 153 -7.49 12.90 21.94
C TRP A 153 -8.27 11.90 22.80
N TYR A 154 -9.23 12.39 23.56
CA TYR A 154 -10.12 11.55 24.35
C TYR A 154 -11.51 11.47 23.72
N LEU A 155 -12.05 10.25 23.59
CA LEU A 155 -13.42 9.96 23.23
C LEU A 155 -14.19 9.56 24.48
N THR A 156 -15.36 10.17 24.69
CA THR A 156 -16.21 9.92 25.83
C THR A 156 -17.62 9.55 25.35
N ASP A 157 -18.19 8.50 25.91
CA ASP A 157 -19.60 8.14 25.81
C ASP A 157 -20.23 8.01 27.19
N GLU A 158 -21.46 7.49 27.28
CA GLU A 158 -22.19 7.31 28.54
C GLU A 158 -21.52 6.30 29.48
N THR A 159 -20.61 5.45 28.99
CA THR A 159 -20.02 4.34 29.72
C THR A 159 -18.60 4.63 30.21
N GLY A 160 -17.91 5.58 29.57
CA GLY A 160 -16.54 5.91 29.96
C GLY A 160 -15.81 6.84 29.00
N THR A 161 -14.49 6.87 29.15
CA THR A 161 -13.58 7.67 28.31
C THR A 161 -12.39 6.83 27.92
N ILE A 162 -12.06 6.83 26.61
CA ILE A 162 -10.88 6.17 26.07
C ILE A 162 -9.92 7.20 25.47
N TYR A 163 -8.64 6.87 25.53
CA TYR A 163 -7.59 7.65 24.87
C TYR A 163 -7.32 7.13 23.48
N ILE A 164 -7.48 7.97 22.48
CA ILE A 164 -7.15 7.67 21.10
C ILE A 164 -5.73 8.15 20.82
N TYR A 165 -4.88 7.23 20.39
CA TYR A 165 -3.48 7.50 20.06
C TYR A 165 -3.27 7.38 18.56
N GLY A 166 -2.91 8.50 17.90
CA GLY A 166 -2.60 8.52 16.47
C GLY A 166 -3.82 8.35 15.57
N THR A 167 -4.49 9.44 15.22
CA THR A 167 -5.59 9.40 14.25
C THR A 167 -5.06 9.45 12.84
N LEU A 168 -5.51 8.52 11.99
CA LEU A 168 -5.23 8.49 10.56
C LEU A 168 -6.35 9.18 9.79
N ASP A 169 -6.03 9.75 8.63
CA ASP A 169 -7.04 10.22 7.69
C ASP A 169 -7.75 9.02 6.98
N ALA A 170 -8.78 9.29 6.18
CA ALA A 170 -9.50 8.26 5.43
C ALA A 170 -8.64 7.48 4.43
N LYS A 171 -7.40 7.95 4.15
CA LYS A 171 -6.42 7.28 3.29
C LYS A 171 -5.35 6.53 4.08
N GLY A 172 -5.44 6.55 5.42
CA GLY A 172 -4.48 5.91 6.30
C GLY A 172 -3.19 6.70 6.51
N ASN A 173 -3.15 7.99 6.16
CA ASN A 173 -1.97 8.81 6.42
C ASN A 173 -1.96 9.32 7.84
N GLU A 174 -0.81 9.20 8.50
CA GLU A 174 -0.53 9.92 9.73
C GLU A 174 -0.28 11.37 9.35
N LYS A 175 -1.03 12.32 9.77
CA LYS A 175 -0.61 13.70 9.98
C LYS A 175 -1.73 14.73 9.98
N ASN A 176 -1.50 15.70 10.86
CA ASN A 176 -2.19 16.98 10.86
C ASN A 176 -3.69 16.88 11.12
N PHE A 177 -4.00 16.58 12.38
CA PHE A 177 -5.36 16.51 12.90
C PHE A 177 -6.20 17.76 12.54
N LEU A 178 -5.55 18.93 12.44
CA LEU A 178 -6.20 20.16 11.99
C LEU A 178 -6.68 20.09 10.54
N SER A 179 -6.07 19.25 9.71
CA SER A 179 -6.52 19.05 8.32
C SER A 179 -7.76 18.16 8.21
N LEU A 180 -8.13 17.46 9.26
CA LEU A 180 -9.33 16.63 9.32
C LEU A 180 -10.61 17.44 9.59
N GLY A 181 -10.48 18.74 9.84
CA GLY A 181 -11.63 19.63 10.02
C GLY A 181 -12.36 19.45 11.36
N ILE A 182 -11.66 18.95 12.38
CA ILE A 182 -12.16 18.80 13.74
C ILE A 182 -11.69 19.96 14.63
#